data_9c18ed03896f18e853259eaaa4b7e018
#
_entry.id   9c18ed03896f18e853259eaaa4b7e018
#
_cell.length_a   1.000
_cell.length_b   1.000
_cell.length_c   1.000
_cell.angle_alpha   90.00
_cell.angle_beta   90.00
_cell.angle_gamma   90.00
#
_symmetry.space_group_name_H-M   'P 1'
#
loop_
_entity.id
_entity.type
_entity.pdbx_description
1 polymer ?
#
loop_
_entity_poly.entity_id
_entity_poly.type
_entity_poly.pdbx_seq_one_letter_code
_entity_poly.pdbx_strand_id
1 'polypeptide(L)' 'MCATLDCCGLKCPQPVLKAKKALKTVVVGQTQEVLTDDPHAIEDLNVFCTQGGHTMVSQKTDDLGKTRHVIRKEH' A
#
# COMPACT_ATOMS: atom_id res chain seq x y z
N MET A 1 -14.95 6.08 2.05
CA MET A 1 -14.77 5.05 1.02
C MET A 1 -13.30 4.72 0.84
N CYS A 2 -12.97 3.45 0.76
CA CYS A 2 -11.61 3.05 0.45
C CYS A 2 -11.40 3.05 -1.06
N ALA A 3 -10.38 3.74 -1.52
CA ALA A 3 -9.97 3.65 -2.91
C ALA A 3 -9.03 2.45 -3.07
N THR A 4 -9.08 1.79 -4.21
CA THR A 4 -8.19 0.67 -4.50
C THR A 4 -7.19 1.10 -5.55
N LEU A 5 -5.90 0.91 -5.25
CA LEU A 5 -4.81 1.18 -6.16
C LEU A 5 -4.23 -0.15 -6.62
N ASP A 6 -4.34 -0.43 -7.91
CA ASP A 6 -3.84 -1.69 -8.48
C ASP A 6 -2.39 -1.48 -8.95
N CYS A 7 -1.46 -2.10 -8.23
CA CYS A 7 -0.04 -2.07 -8.57
C CYS A 7 0.46 -3.43 -9.04
N CYS A 8 -0.43 -4.34 -9.43
CA CYS A 8 -0.03 -5.63 -9.98
C CYS A 8 0.75 -5.41 -11.28
N GLY A 9 1.78 -6.21 -11.48
CA GLY A 9 2.67 -6.08 -12.64
C GLY A 9 3.77 -5.05 -12.46
N LEU A 10 3.72 -4.25 -11.39
CA LEU A 10 4.76 -3.26 -11.09
C LEU A 10 5.80 -3.87 -10.14
N LYS A 11 7.05 -3.49 -10.35
CA LYS A 11 8.16 -3.95 -9.51
C LYS A 11 8.66 -2.81 -8.63
N CYS A 12 9.28 -3.18 -7.51
CA CYS A 12 9.90 -2.23 -6.59
C CYS A 12 10.84 -1.30 -7.37
N PRO A 13 10.81 0.04 -7.13
CA PRO A 13 10.04 0.70 -6.08
C PRO A 13 8.69 1.28 -6.54
N GLN A 14 8.16 0.86 -7.68
CA GLN A 14 6.96 1.44 -8.28
C GLN A 14 5.72 1.37 -7.36
N PRO A 15 5.43 0.22 -6.68
CA PRO A 15 4.27 0.18 -5.80
C PRO A 15 4.33 1.21 -4.68
N VAL A 16 5.52 1.44 -4.11
CA VAL A 16 5.72 2.42 -3.04
C VAL A 16 5.47 3.84 -3.56
N LEU A 17 6.01 4.15 -4.74
CA LEU A 17 5.84 5.48 -5.33
C LEU A 17 4.37 5.74 -5.65
N LYS A 18 3.66 4.74 -6.17
CA LYS A 18 2.23 4.85 -6.46
C LYS A 18 1.42 5.03 -5.18
N ALA A 19 1.73 4.26 -4.13
CA ALA A 19 1.05 4.36 -2.84
C ALA A 19 1.26 5.74 -2.22
N LYS A 20 2.49 6.26 -2.27
CA LYS A 20 2.81 7.57 -1.75
C LYS A 20 1.98 8.66 -2.45
N LYS A 21 1.90 8.57 -3.77
CA LYS A 21 1.13 9.52 -4.57
C LYS A 21 -0.37 9.42 -4.24
N ALA A 22 -0.89 8.20 -4.11
CA ALA A 22 -2.30 7.99 -3.81
C ALA A 22 -2.67 8.52 -2.43
N LEU A 23 -1.79 8.35 -1.43
CA LEU A 23 -2.06 8.83 -0.08
C LEU A 23 -2.17 10.34 0.00
N LYS A 24 -1.59 11.08 -0.94
CA LYS A 24 -1.72 12.55 -0.97
C LYS A 24 -3.17 12.98 -1.19
N THR A 25 -3.98 12.15 -1.83
CA THR A 25 -5.38 12.44 -2.10
C THR A 25 -6.32 11.85 -1.07
N VAL A 26 -5.80 11.06 -0.13
CA VAL A 26 -6.60 10.42 0.92
C VAL A 26 -6.71 11.36 2.11
N VAL A 27 -7.90 11.43 2.70
CA VAL A 27 -8.13 12.24 3.90
C VAL A 27 -7.50 11.53 5.10
N VAL A 28 -6.91 12.31 6.01
CA VAL A 28 -6.32 11.76 7.25
C VAL A 28 -7.38 10.96 8.01
N GLY A 29 -7.00 9.76 8.45
CA GLY A 29 -7.91 8.83 9.11
C GLY A 29 -8.61 7.87 8.17
N GLN A 30 -8.55 8.10 6.87
CA GLN A 30 -9.09 7.18 5.88
C GLN A 30 -8.02 6.18 5.42
N THR A 31 -8.47 5.11 4.76
CA THR A 31 -7.57 4.06 4.31
C THR A 31 -7.42 4.06 2.79
N GLN A 32 -6.26 3.59 2.34
CA GLN A 32 -5.97 3.34 0.94
C GLN A 32 -5.66 1.85 0.79
N GLU A 33 -6.37 1.18 -0.11
CA GLU A 33 -6.08 -0.21 -0.44
C GLU A 33 -5.11 -0.25 -1.62
N VAL A 34 -4.05 -1.04 -1.49
CA VAL A 34 -3.04 -1.22 -2.54
C VAL A 34 -2.92 -2.70 -2.83
N LEU A 35 -3.01 -3.07 -4.11
CA LEU A 35 -2.83 -4.44 -4.56
C LEU A 35 -1.48 -4.58 -5.25
N THR A 36 -0.69 -5.58 -4.85
CA THR A 36 0.62 -5.86 -5.46
C THR A 36 0.75 -7.34 -5.74
N ASP A 37 1.64 -7.70 -6.65
CA ASP A 37 1.97 -9.10 -6.92
C ASP A 37 3.48 -9.38 -6.79
N ASP A 38 4.24 -8.40 -6.32
CA ASP A 38 5.67 -8.54 -6.09
C ASP A 38 5.92 -8.78 -4.60
N PRO A 39 6.58 -9.90 -4.21
CA PRO A 39 6.87 -10.16 -2.80
C PRO A 39 7.69 -9.06 -2.13
N HIS A 40 8.54 -8.37 -2.86
CA HIS A 40 9.35 -7.28 -2.32
C HIS A 40 8.50 -6.07 -1.92
N ALA A 41 7.34 -5.90 -2.54
CA ALA A 41 6.44 -4.80 -2.21
C ALA A 41 5.91 -4.89 -0.78
N ILE A 42 5.82 -6.10 -0.22
CA ILE A 42 5.35 -6.30 1.15
C ILE A 42 6.24 -5.56 2.12
N GLU A 43 7.55 -5.82 2.05
CA GLU A 43 8.53 -5.16 2.93
C GLU A 43 8.63 -3.67 2.60
N ASP A 44 8.67 -3.33 1.32
CA ASP A 44 8.82 -1.94 0.89
C ASP A 44 7.68 -1.07 1.40
N LEU A 45 6.44 -1.55 1.33
CA LEU A 45 5.30 -0.81 1.83
C LEU A 45 5.28 -0.73 3.35
N ASN A 46 5.77 -1.77 4.04
CA ASN A 46 5.93 -1.71 5.49
C ASN A 46 6.93 -0.64 5.90
N VAL A 47 8.08 -0.57 5.20
CA VAL A 47 9.09 0.45 5.45
C VAL A 47 8.51 1.84 5.16
N PHE A 48 7.78 1.97 4.05
CA PHE A 48 7.14 3.24 3.70
C PHE A 48 6.20 3.71 4.81
N CYS A 49 5.36 2.82 5.34
CA CYS A 49 4.43 3.18 6.41
C CYS A 49 5.18 3.60 7.67
N THR A 50 6.22 2.88 8.03
CA THR A 50 7.03 3.19 9.22
C THR A 50 7.71 4.55 9.08
N GLN A 51 8.33 4.81 7.94
CA GLN A 51 9.04 6.08 7.71
C GLN A 51 8.08 7.25 7.55
N GLY A 52 6.93 7.01 6.92
CA GLY A 52 5.94 8.06 6.71
C GLY A 52 5.00 8.28 7.89
N GLY A 53 5.07 7.45 8.93
CA GLY A 53 4.21 7.57 10.08
C GLY A 53 2.77 7.13 9.83
N HIS A 54 2.54 6.29 8.82
CA HIS A 54 1.22 5.75 8.52
C HIS A 54 1.06 4.36 9.13
N THR A 55 -0.18 3.87 9.21
CA THR A 55 -0.48 2.56 9.81
C THR A 55 -0.80 1.54 8.71
N MET A 56 -0.10 0.42 8.72
CA MET A 56 -0.46 -0.73 7.90
C MET A 56 -1.56 -1.51 8.64
N VAL A 57 -2.82 -1.28 8.26
CA VAL A 57 -3.97 -1.86 8.95
C VAL A 57 -4.04 -3.36 8.70
N SER A 58 -3.85 -3.79 7.46
CA SER A 58 -3.81 -5.20 7.13
C SER A 58 -2.95 -5.43 5.89
N GLN A 59 -2.45 -6.67 5.77
CA GLN A 59 -1.57 -7.05 4.68
C GLN A 59 -1.73 -8.55 4.50
N LYS A 60 -2.47 -8.95 3.46
CA LYS A 60 -2.79 -10.36 3.22
C LYS A 60 -2.44 -10.76 1.80
N THR A 61 -1.79 -11.91 1.67
CA THR A 61 -1.43 -12.48 0.38
C THR A 61 -2.37 -13.64 0.07
N ASP A 62 -2.93 -13.67 -1.15
CA ASP A 62 -3.80 -14.74 -1.58
C ASP A 62 -3.02 -15.89 -2.24
N ASP A 63 -3.75 -16.92 -2.70
CA ASP A 63 -3.14 -18.10 -3.31
C ASP A 63 -2.48 -17.82 -4.65
N LEU A 64 -2.80 -16.69 -5.26
CA LEU A 64 -2.23 -16.28 -6.56
C LEU A 64 -1.00 -15.40 -6.41
N GLY A 65 -0.56 -15.16 -5.17
CA GLY A 65 0.59 -14.32 -4.90
C GLY A 65 0.29 -12.84 -4.90
N LYS A 66 -0.98 -12.46 -4.94
CA LYS A 66 -1.38 -11.05 -4.86
C LYS A 66 -1.56 -10.66 -3.40
N THR A 67 -1.01 -9.52 -3.03
CA THR A 67 -1.10 -9.01 -1.67
C THR A 67 -1.98 -7.77 -1.63
N ARG A 68 -2.90 -7.75 -0.68
CA ARG A 68 -3.74 -6.58 -0.41
C ARG A 68 -3.20 -5.88 0.81
N HIS A 69 -2.79 -4.64 0.62
CA HIS A 69 -2.30 -3.77 1.69
C HIS A 69 -3.35 -2.72 1.98
N VAL A 70 -3.74 -2.59 3.23
CA VAL A 70 -4.67 -1.53 3.65
C VAL A 70 -3.89 -0.58 4.55
N ILE A 71 -3.67 0.64 4.09
CA ILE A 71 -2.85 1.64 4.76
C ILE A 71 -3.75 2.77 5.21
N ARG A 72 -3.68 3.11 6.51
CA ARG A 72 -4.42 4.26 7.03
C ARG A 72 -3.50 5.48 7.06
N LYS A 73 -3.99 6.57 6.49
CA LYS A 73 -3.28 7.83 6.50
C LYS A 73 -3.39 8.48 7.87
N GLU A 74 -2.25 8.71 8.52
CA GLU A 74 -2.21 9.26 9.86
C GLU A 74 -1.95 10.77 9.90
N HIS A 75 -1.38 11.30 8.82
CA HIS A 75 -1.15 12.75 8.76
C HIS A 75 -0.85 13.25 7.35
#